data_d37d5b6f34d2fd6b0aa093b6f0f9af6c
#
_entry.id   d37d5b6f34d2fd6b0aa093b6f0f9af6c
#
_cell.length_a   1.000
_cell.length_b   1.000
_cell.length_c   1.000
_cell.angle_alpha   90.00
_cell.angle_beta   90.00
_cell.angle_gamma   90.00
#
_symmetry.space_group_name_H-M   'P 1'
#
loop_
_entity.id
_entity.type
_entity.pdbx_description
1 polymer ?
#
loop_
_entity_poly.entity_id
_entity_poly.type
_entity_poly.pdbx_seq_one_letter_code
_entity_poly.pdbx_strand_id
1 'polypeptide(L)'
;VYHMLVDGGQYEGKRYLSLETCQLFMNKKSRISRRALGFDRPDPQPDKGPCADEAPKEVVGHTGFTGTCAWADPKNGLVFVFISNRIYPRPFDHKGLMTLKIRPRIQQLMYQALKK
;
A
#
# COMPACT_ATOMS: atom_id res chain seq x y z
N VAL A 1 -7.25 -5.47 8.85
CA VAL A 1 -7.10 -6.17 7.55
C VAL A 1 -5.64 -6.23 7.13
N TYR A 2 -4.94 -5.11 6.93
CA TYR A 2 -3.55 -5.13 6.41
C TYR A 2 -2.58 -5.85 7.33
N HIS A 3 -2.69 -5.69 8.65
CA HIS A 3 -1.90 -6.43 9.63
C HIS A 3 -2.14 -7.95 9.51
N MET A 4 -3.40 -8.34 9.41
CA MET A 4 -3.78 -9.74 9.18
C MET A 4 -3.17 -10.30 7.88
N LEU A 5 -3.11 -9.50 6.82
CA LEU A 5 -2.49 -9.94 5.55
C LEU A 5 -0.97 -10.16 5.71
N VAL A 6 -0.28 -9.26 6.41
CA VAL A 6 1.16 -9.39 6.71
C VAL A 6 1.42 -10.67 7.53
N ASP A 7 0.55 -10.97 8.49
CA ASP A 7 0.65 -12.15 9.35
C ASP A 7 0.05 -13.43 8.71
N GLY A 8 -0.12 -13.45 7.39
CA GLY A 8 -0.56 -14.63 6.65
C GLY A 8 -1.97 -15.10 7.00
N GLY A 9 -2.87 -14.19 7.31
CA GLY A 9 -4.28 -14.48 7.60
C GLY A 9 -4.63 -14.57 9.08
N GLN A 10 -3.71 -14.22 9.97
CA GLN A 10 -3.91 -14.20 11.42
C GLN A 10 -3.95 -12.76 11.95
N TYR A 11 -4.65 -12.57 13.05
CA TYR A 11 -4.64 -11.32 13.82
C TYR A 11 -4.96 -11.63 15.27
N GLU A 12 -4.14 -11.17 16.22
CA GLU A 12 -4.28 -11.41 17.64
C GLU A 12 -4.48 -12.89 17.99
N GLY A 13 -3.66 -13.77 17.40
CA GLY A 13 -3.70 -15.22 17.64
C GLY A 13 -4.86 -15.96 16.98
N LYS A 14 -5.79 -15.25 16.32
CA LYS A 14 -6.93 -15.87 15.64
C LYS A 14 -6.71 -15.90 14.12
N ARG A 15 -6.98 -17.04 13.49
CA ARG A 15 -6.95 -17.18 12.04
C ARG A 15 -8.30 -16.77 11.42
N TYR A 16 -8.25 -15.85 10.48
CA TYR A 16 -9.40 -15.35 9.71
C TYR A 16 -9.41 -15.85 8.27
N LEU A 17 -8.21 -16.00 7.68
CA LEU A 17 -8.03 -16.52 6.33
C LEU A 17 -6.94 -17.59 6.33
N SER A 18 -7.00 -18.53 5.41
CA SER A 18 -5.89 -19.45 5.19
C SER A 18 -4.69 -18.70 4.58
N LEU A 19 -3.48 -19.22 4.81
CA LEU A 19 -2.27 -18.67 4.20
C LEU A 19 -2.37 -18.64 2.67
N GLU A 20 -2.91 -19.71 2.08
CA GLU A 20 -3.11 -19.83 0.64
C GLU A 20 -4.06 -18.77 0.10
N THR A 21 -5.16 -18.49 0.81
CA THR A 21 -6.09 -17.41 0.43
C THR A 21 -5.39 -16.05 0.47
N CYS A 22 -4.63 -15.75 1.52
CA CYS A 22 -3.87 -14.50 1.60
C CYS A 22 -2.88 -14.39 0.45
N GLN A 23 -2.12 -15.44 0.18
CA GLN A 23 -1.15 -15.49 -0.92
C GLN A 23 -1.84 -15.32 -2.29
N LEU A 24 -2.98 -15.95 -2.49
CA LEU A 24 -3.76 -15.80 -3.71
C LEU A 24 -4.14 -14.33 -3.96
N PHE A 25 -4.69 -13.67 -2.96
CA PHE A 25 -5.12 -12.27 -3.09
C PHE A 25 -3.95 -11.30 -3.26
N MET A 26 -2.84 -11.53 -2.58
CA MET A 26 -1.67 -10.65 -2.65
C MET A 26 -0.80 -10.89 -3.89
N ASN A 27 -0.66 -12.15 -4.34
CA ASN A 27 0.32 -12.52 -5.36
C ASN A 27 -0.25 -12.64 -6.77
N LYS A 28 -1.55 -12.94 -6.91
CA LYS A 28 -2.14 -13.10 -8.22
C LYS A 28 -2.15 -11.78 -8.97
N LYS A 29 -1.35 -11.71 -10.05
CA LYS A 29 -1.24 -10.53 -10.90
C LYS A 29 -2.30 -10.52 -11.99
N SER A 30 -2.84 -9.34 -12.26
CA SER A 30 -3.59 -9.09 -13.47
C SER A 30 -2.69 -9.23 -14.71
N ARG A 31 -3.24 -9.66 -15.85
CA ARG A 31 -2.53 -9.69 -17.14
C ARG A 31 -2.50 -8.33 -17.83
N ILE A 32 -3.39 -7.43 -17.44
CA ILE A 32 -3.59 -6.12 -18.11
C ILE A 32 -3.21 -4.93 -17.23
N SER A 33 -2.83 -5.15 -15.97
CA SER A 33 -2.47 -4.09 -15.04
C SER A 33 -1.51 -4.60 -13.97
N ARG A 34 -0.90 -3.68 -13.18
CA ARG A 34 -0.06 -4.03 -12.03
C ARG A 34 -0.85 -4.64 -10.86
N ARG A 35 -2.18 -4.60 -10.86
CA ARG A 35 -3.03 -4.97 -9.72
C ARG A 35 -3.00 -6.45 -9.40
N ALA A 36 -3.13 -6.76 -8.09
CA ALA A 36 -3.50 -8.06 -7.57
C ALA A 36 -5.03 -8.18 -7.44
N LEU A 37 -5.52 -9.22 -6.77
CA LEU A 37 -6.96 -9.38 -6.54
C LEU A 37 -7.43 -8.37 -5.47
N GLY A 38 -8.11 -7.32 -5.90
CA GLY A 38 -8.63 -6.28 -5.01
C GLY A 38 -7.60 -5.28 -4.48
N PHE A 39 -6.32 -5.43 -4.80
CA PHE A 39 -5.25 -4.55 -4.35
C PHE A 39 -4.53 -3.88 -5.51
N ASP A 40 -4.03 -2.67 -5.27
CA ASP A 40 -3.00 -2.04 -6.09
C ASP A 40 -1.61 -2.51 -5.63
N ARG A 41 -0.60 -2.32 -6.46
CA ARG A 41 0.78 -2.77 -6.24
C ARG A 41 1.77 -1.67 -6.64
N PRO A 42 3.06 -1.79 -6.23
CA PRO A 42 4.12 -0.94 -6.76
C PRO A 42 4.17 -0.99 -8.28
N ASP A 43 4.47 0.14 -8.89
CA ASP A 43 4.75 0.19 -10.32
C ASP A 43 6.19 -0.26 -10.57
N PRO A 44 6.48 -1.05 -11.60
CA PRO A 44 7.84 -1.44 -11.93
C PRO A 44 8.70 -0.27 -12.41
N GLN A 45 8.07 0.81 -12.86
CA GLN A 45 8.77 2.04 -13.27
C GLN A 45 8.88 2.99 -12.08
N PRO A 46 10.10 3.43 -11.73
CA PRO A 46 10.28 4.42 -10.67
C PRO A 46 9.43 5.66 -10.91
N ASP A 47 8.98 6.25 -9.82
CA ASP A 47 8.21 7.49 -9.82
C ASP A 47 6.83 7.44 -10.51
N LYS A 48 6.39 6.27 -10.97
CA LYS A 48 5.07 6.06 -11.59
C LYS A 48 4.05 5.42 -10.65
N GLY A 49 4.52 4.80 -9.58
CA GLY A 49 3.69 4.07 -8.65
C GLY A 49 2.91 4.93 -7.65
N PRO A 50 1.90 4.34 -7.01
CA PRO A 50 1.13 4.97 -5.95
C PRO A 50 1.80 4.88 -4.57
N CYS A 51 2.91 4.16 -4.46
CA CYS A 51 3.69 3.94 -3.25
C CYS A 51 5.18 4.26 -3.48
N ALA A 52 6.01 4.11 -2.44
CA ALA A 52 7.44 4.37 -2.51
C ALA A 52 8.14 3.51 -3.56
N ASP A 53 9.16 4.04 -4.21
CA ASP A 53 9.98 3.30 -5.20
C ASP A 53 10.77 2.15 -4.55
N GLU A 54 11.17 2.30 -3.27
CA GLU A 54 11.82 1.24 -2.51
C GLU A 54 10.86 0.15 -1.99
N ALA A 55 9.55 0.31 -2.20
CA ALA A 55 8.57 -0.69 -1.78
C ALA A 55 8.81 -2.01 -2.54
N PRO A 56 8.98 -3.14 -1.83
CA PRO A 56 9.10 -4.45 -2.47
C PRO A 56 7.92 -4.75 -3.40
N LYS A 57 8.18 -5.52 -4.44
CA LYS A 57 7.13 -5.94 -5.40
C LYS A 57 5.97 -6.72 -4.77
N GLU A 58 6.18 -7.27 -3.59
CA GLU A 58 5.19 -8.01 -2.79
C GLU A 58 4.19 -7.11 -2.08
N VAL A 59 4.48 -5.81 -1.98
CA VAL A 59 3.60 -4.83 -1.34
C VAL A 59 2.25 -4.78 -2.04
N VAL A 60 1.21 -4.77 -1.24
CA VAL A 60 -0.19 -4.63 -1.68
C VAL A 60 -0.91 -3.57 -0.89
N GLY A 61 -1.83 -2.87 -1.51
CA GLY A 61 -2.58 -1.83 -0.82
C GLY A 61 -3.52 -1.09 -1.74
N HIS A 62 -3.94 0.08 -1.33
CA HIS A 62 -4.78 0.95 -2.16
C HIS A 62 -4.70 2.40 -1.72
N THR A 63 -4.96 3.29 -2.66
CA THR A 63 -5.15 4.72 -2.40
C THR A 63 -6.63 5.06 -2.41
N GLY A 64 -7.05 5.97 -1.53
CA GLY A 64 -8.41 6.48 -1.49
C GLY A 64 -8.56 7.85 -2.14
N PHE A 65 -9.78 8.16 -2.59
CA PHE A 65 -10.11 9.43 -3.22
C PHE A 65 -9.85 10.64 -2.31
N THR A 66 -10.10 10.50 -1.02
CA THR A 66 -9.83 11.53 -0.01
C THR A 66 -8.34 11.81 0.23
N GLY A 67 -7.46 11.06 -0.42
CA GLY A 67 -6.01 11.16 -0.23
C GLY A 67 -5.44 10.14 0.74
N THR A 68 -6.27 9.37 1.44
CA THR A 68 -5.82 8.26 2.28
C THR A 68 -5.09 7.20 1.47
N CYS A 69 -4.24 6.42 2.11
CA CYS A 69 -3.74 5.16 1.55
C CYS A 69 -3.40 4.18 2.67
N ALA A 70 -3.37 2.90 2.32
CA ALA A 70 -2.87 1.85 3.18
C ALA A 70 -2.11 0.82 2.34
N TRP A 71 -0.94 0.40 2.83
CA TRP A 71 -0.04 -0.53 2.18
C TRP A 71 0.45 -1.56 3.19
N ALA A 72 0.42 -2.83 2.81
CA ALA A 72 0.99 -3.94 3.54
C ALA A 72 2.23 -4.46 2.82
N ASP A 73 3.32 -4.58 3.54
CA ASP A 73 4.58 -5.16 3.08
C ASP A 73 4.85 -6.45 3.86
N PRO A 74 4.48 -7.62 3.33
CA PRO A 74 4.70 -8.88 4.01
C PRO A 74 6.18 -9.26 4.12
N LYS A 75 7.04 -8.69 3.27
CA LYS A 75 8.48 -8.99 3.30
C LYS A 75 9.17 -8.38 4.51
N ASN A 76 8.80 -7.15 4.88
CA ASN A 76 9.41 -6.41 5.98
C ASN A 76 8.50 -6.34 7.22
N GLY A 77 7.32 -6.95 7.20
CA GLY A 77 6.35 -6.87 8.28
C GLY A 77 5.76 -5.47 8.49
N LEU A 78 5.82 -4.60 7.46
CA LEU A 78 5.42 -3.20 7.57
C LEU A 78 3.98 -2.99 7.12
N VAL A 79 3.22 -2.27 7.92
CA VAL A 79 1.91 -1.73 7.53
C VAL A 79 1.99 -0.21 7.57
N PHE A 80 1.85 0.42 6.42
CA PHE A 80 1.84 1.87 6.26
C PHE A 80 0.41 2.36 6.04
N VAL A 81 -0.06 3.26 6.89
CA VAL A 81 -1.37 3.91 6.76
C VAL A 81 -1.19 5.42 6.80
N PHE A 82 -1.71 6.10 5.81
CA PHE A 82 -1.73 7.57 5.76
C PHE A 82 -3.18 8.04 5.65
N ILE A 83 -3.62 8.82 6.62
CA ILE A 83 -4.99 9.34 6.69
C ILE A 83 -4.98 10.82 6.34
N SER A 84 -5.82 11.22 5.41
CA SER A 84 -5.96 12.61 5.00
C SER A 84 -7.34 12.89 4.40
N ASN A 85 -7.69 14.16 4.31
CA ASN A 85 -8.88 14.62 3.63
C ASN A 85 -8.55 15.80 2.70
N ARG A 86 -8.03 15.49 1.50
CA ARG A 86 -7.66 16.47 0.49
C ARG A 86 -8.85 17.12 -0.23
N ILE A 87 -10.05 16.63 0.01
CA ILE A 87 -11.26 17.09 -0.67
C ILE A 87 -12.06 18.12 0.15
N TYR A 88 -11.66 18.39 1.38
CA TYR A 88 -12.30 19.39 2.23
C TYR A 88 -11.52 20.71 2.21
N PRO A 89 -12.17 21.88 2.15
CA PRO A 89 -13.61 22.08 1.97
C PRO A 89 -14.08 21.92 0.51
N ARG A 90 -13.17 21.86 -0.46
CA ARG A 90 -13.48 21.73 -1.89
C ARG A 90 -12.56 20.73 -2.57
N PRO A 91 -13.10 19.80 -3.41
CA PRO A 91 -12.33 18.65 -3.93
C PRO A 91 -11.10 19.00 -4.76
N PHE A 92 -11.04 20.16 -5.39
CA PHE A 92 -10.00 20.49 -6.37
C PHE A 92 -8.99 21.54 -5.91
N ASP A 93 -9.17 22.11 -4.72
CA ASP A 93 -8.32 23.19 -4.23
C ASP A 93 -6.98 22.71 -3.67
N HIS A 94 -6.91 21.45 -3.21
CA HIS A 94 -5.74 20.88 -2.54
C HIS A 94 -5.01 19.85 -3.42
N LYS A 95 -4.31 20.34 -4.44
CA LYS A 95 -3.54 19.49 -5.37
C LYS A 95 -2.20 19.02 -4.79
N GLY A 96 -1.66 19.70 -3.77
CA GLY A 96 -0.32 19.47 -3.24
C GLY A 96 -0.03 18.03 -2.84
N LEU A 97 -0.99 17.33 -2.22
CA LEU A 97 -0.83 15.94 -1.84
C LEU A 97 -0.41 15.04 -3.01
N MET A 98 -1.01 15.27 -4.19
CA MET A 98 -0.74 14.49 -5.39
C MET A 98 0.49 15.01 -6.13
N THR A 99 0.55 16.32 -6.36
CA THR A 99 1.63 16.97 -7.13
C THR A 99 3.00 16.78 -6.49
N LEU A 100 3.06 16.88 -5.15
CA LEU A 100 4.30 16.70 -4.38
C LEU A 100 4.55 15.24 -3.99
N LYS A 101 3.69 14.31 -4.39
CA LYS A 101 3.79 12.87 -4.08
C LYS A 101 4.03 12.60 -2.58
N ILE A 102 3.29 13.29 -1.72
CA ILE A 102 3.53 13.27 -0.27
C ILE A 102 3.48 11.84 0.30
N ARG A 103 2.49 11.04 -0.09
CA ARG A 103 2.32 9.66 0.42
C ARG A 103 3.50 8.75 0.07
N PRO A 104 3.91 8.63 -1.21
CA PRO A 104 5.10 7.84 -1.57
C PRO A 104 6.37 8.33 -0.88
N ARG A 105 6.55 9.64 -0.75
CA ARG A 105 7.74 10.21 -0.08
C ARG A 105 7.80 9.89 1.40
N ILE A 106 6.68 9.98 2.12
CA ILE A 106 6.65 9.58 3.54
C ILE A 106 6.93 8.08 3.68
N GLN A 107 6.30 7.25 2.86
CA GLN A 107 6.55 5.81 2.85
C GLN A 107 8.02 5.49 2.54
N GLN A 108 8.64 6.23 1.61
CA GLN A 108 10.06 6.11 1.27
C GLN A 108 10.96 6.34 2.48
N LEU A 109 10.68 7.38 3.27
CA LEU A 109 11.43 7.67 4.50
C LEU A 109 11.31 6.54 5.54
N MET A 110 10.16 5.86 5.62
CA MET A 110 9.99 4.70 6.48
C MET A 110 10.87 3.53 6.03
N TYR A 111 10.94 3.23 4.73
CA TYR A 111 11.85 2.20 4.22
C TYR A 111 13.32 2.54 4.47
N GLN A 112 13.69 3.80 4.33
CA GLN A 112 15.06 4.26 4.64
C GLN A 112 15.39 4.10 6.13
N ALA A 113 14.41 4.34 7.01
CA ALA A 113 14.59 4.14 8.44
C ALA A 113 14.75 2.65 8.84
N LEU A 114 14.10 1.73 8.11
CA LEU A 114 14.27 0.28 8.35
C LEU A 114 15.65 -0.25 7.96
N LYS A 115 16.40 0.46 7.14
CA LYS A 115 17.75 0.05 6.69
C LYS A 115 18.87 0.45 7.67
N LYS A 116 18.55 1.24 8.69
CA LYS A 116 19.49 1.63 9.75
C LYS A 116 19.48 0.62 10.89
#